data_9208e5075505fe204fc98bcab1feeb11
#
_entry.id   9208e5075505fe204fc98bcab1feeb11
#
_cell.length_a   1.000
_cell.length_b   1.000
_cell.length_c   1.000
_cell.angle_alpha   90.00
_cell.angle_beta   90.00
_cell.angle_gamma   90.00
#
_symmetry.space_group_name_H-M   'P 1'
#
loop_
_entity.id
_entity.type
_entity.pdbx_description
1 polymer ?
#
loop_
_entity_poly.entity_id
_entity_poly.type
_entity_poly.pdbx_seq_one_letter_code
_entity_poly.pdbx_strand_id
1 'polypeptide(L)'
;MTKNILILPGDGIGQEVTSSAKEVLDFLILENKLDFNITNMDVGGTAYEKHGSPLPNNVLEQARLSDAILFGAVGAPQWDNLDWDNRPEQALLGLRKELELFANLRPAFLFNELASASPIKNHIIENLDILIVRELTGGIYFGEPRGLVTSELPHYAFNTMVYNEDEIRRIAKVAFESAQKRNGRLCSVEKANVLEVSKFWRSVVSDMAKDYPDVKLSHQLADNTAMQLVLNPNQYDVIVSSNLFGDILSDIAATLSGSIGMLPSCLLYTSPSPRDVEESRMPSSA
;
A
#
# COMPACT_ATOMS: atom_id res chain seq x y z
N MET A 1 -24.36 -13.38 -1.32
CA MET A 1 -23.58 -14.00 -2.41
C MET A 1 -22.27 -14.46 -1.80
N THR A 2 -21.90 -15.71 -1.99
CA THR A 2 -20.61 -16.26 -1.56
C THR A 2 -19.47 -15.51 -2.23
N LYS A 3 -18.48 -15.07 -1.47
CA LYS A 3 -17.29 -14.36 -1.96
C LYS A 3 -16.11 -15.32 -2.12
N ASN A 4 -15.38 -15.17 -3.22
CA ASN A 4 -14.20 -15.99 -3.51
C ASN A 4 -12.95 -15.30 -3.00
N ILE A 5 -12.25 -15.91 -2.06
CA ILE A 5 -11.01 -15.40 -1.48
C ILE A 5 -9.86 -16.28 -1.94
N LEU A 6 -8.87 -15.65 -2.58
CA LEU A 6 -7.62 -16.31 -2.95
C LEU A 6 -6.57 -16.03 -1.87
N ILE A 7 -6.00 -17.08 -1.29
CA ILE A 7 -4.87 -16.98 -0.36
C ILE A 7 -3.59 -17.32 -1.12
N LEU A 8 -2.64 -16.38 -1.09
CA LEU A 8 -1.31 -16.48 -1.66
C LEU A 8 -0.27 -16.35 -0.54
N PRO A 9 0.10 -17.46 0.12
CA PRO A 9 1.00 -17.42 1.27
C PRO A 9 2.37 -16.81 0.94
N GLY A 10 2.90 -17.12 -0.24
CA GLY A 10 4.25 -16.74 -0.63
C GLY A 10 5.32 -17.54 0.07
N ASP A 11 6.34 -16.89 0.64
CA ASP A 11 7.56 -17.49 1.11
C ASP A 11 7.82 -17.20 2.60
N GLY A 12 8.69 -17.98 3.22
CA GLY A 12 9.19 -17.74 4.56
C GLY A 12 8.08 -17.50 5.58
N ILE A 13 8.11 -16.34 6.25
CA ILE A 13 7.12 -15.96 7.27
C ILE A 13 5.70 -15.85 6.69
N GLY A 14 5.56 -15.63 5.37
CA GLY A 14 4.27 -15.54 4.70
C GLY A 14 3.40 -16.79 4.90
N GLN A 15 4.00 -17.97 4.90
CA GLN A 15 3.31 -19.25 5.15
C GLN A 15 2.69 -19.28 6.57
N GLU A 16 3.44 -18.83 7.57
CA GLU A 16 3.01 -18.84 8.97
C GLU A 16 1.88 -17.82 9.21
N VAL A 17 2.08 -16.58 8.77
CA VAL A 17 1.09 -15.51 9.02
C VAL A 17 -0.22 -15.76 8.28
N THR A 18 -0.17 -16.28 7.05
CA THR A 18 -1.40 -16.62 6.30
C THR A 18 -2.10 -17.85 6.86
N SER A 19 -1.37 -18.81 7.42
CA SER A 19 -1.98 -19.94 8.13
C SER A 19 -2.79 -19.46 9.32
N SER A 20 -2.22 -18.59 10.16
CA SER A 20 -2.93 -18.00 11.31
C SER A 20 -4.14 -17.16 10.88
N ALA A 21 -4.01 -16.38 9.82
CA ALA A 21 -5.13 -15.61 9.28
C ALA A 21 -6.24 -16.53 8.73
N LYS A 22 -5.87 -17.64 8.09
CA LYS A 22 -6.82 -18.62 7.58
C LYS A 22 -7.60 -19.31 8.71
N GLU A 23 -6.97 -19.63 9.83
CA GLU A 23 -7.66 -20.19 11.01
C GLU A 23 -8.79 -19.26 11.50
N VAL A 24 -8.54 -17.95 11.51
CA VAL A 24 -9.56 -16.96 11.88
C VAL A 24 -10.69 -16.92 10.84
N LEU A 25 -10.36 -16.94 9.54
CA LEU A 25 -11.37 -17.00 8.47
C LEU A 25 -12.21 -18.27 8.55
N ASP A 26 -11.59 -19.43 8.73
CA ASP A 26 -12.30 -20.70 8.86
C ASP A 26 -13.25 -20.69 10.06
N PHE A 27 -12.82 -20.15 11.20
CA PHE A 27 -13.68 -19.99 12.37
C PHE A 27 -14.89 -19.10 12.08
N LEU A 28 -14.69 -17.94 11.43
CA LEU A 28 -15.78 -17.02 11.11
C LEU A 28 -16.77 -17.61 10.08
N ILE A 29 -16.29 -18.45 9.15
CA ILE A 29 -17.13 -19.20 8.21
C ILE A 29 -17.96 -20.25 8.97
N LEU A 30 -17.35 -21.02 9.85
CA LEU A 30 -18.03 -22.03 10.67
C LEU A 30 -19.12 -21.42 11.56
N GLU A 31 -18.89 -20.24 12.11
CA GLU A 31 -19.87 -19.48 12.88
C GLU A 31 -20.96 -18.81 12.02
N ASN A 32 -20.98 -19.05 10.70
CA ASN A 32 -21.88 -18.44 9.72
C ASN A 32 -21.87 -16.90 9.73
N LYS A 33 -20.74 -16.31 10.11
CA LYS A 33 -20.54 -14.85 10.09
C LYS A 33 -20.06 -14.36 8.73
N LEU A 34 -19.37 -15.23 7.97
CA LEU A 34 -18.85 -14.98 6.64
C LEU A 34 -19.25 -16.10 5.68
N ASP A 35 -19.62 -15.75 4.45
CA ASP A 35 -19.93 -16.67 3.36
C ASP A 35 -18.82 -16.57 2.30
N PHE A 36 -17.67 -17.22 2.57
CA PHE A 36 -16.48 -17.19 1.74
C PHE A 36 -16.12 -18.60 1.22
N ASN A 37 -15.68 -18.63 -0.04
CA ASN A 37 -15.02 -19.78 -0.65
C ASN A 37 -13.52 -19.49 -0.76
N ILE A 38 -12.68 -20.28 -0.09
CA ILE A 38 -11.25 -20.06 0.03
C ILE A 38 -10.48 -20.98 -0.91
N THR A 39 -9.63 -20.39 -1.75
CA THR A 39 -8.66 -21.11 -2.60
C THR A 39 -7.24 -20.72 -2.20
N ASN A 40 -6.33 -21.70 -2.07
CA ASN A 40 -4.91 -21.46 -1.80
C ASN A 40 -4.07 -21.79 -3.03
N MET A 41 -3.12 -20.91 -3.38
CA MET A 41 -2.17 -21.13 -4.47
C MET A 41 -0.79 -20.62 -4.10
N ASP A 42 0.25 -21.20 -4.71
CA ASP A 42 1.63 -20.80 -4.47
C ASP A 42 2.01 -19.57 -5.31
N VAL A 43 2.82 -18.67 -4.74
CA VAL A 43 3.49 -17.56 -5.41
C VAL A 43 4.90 -17.38 -4.85
N GLY A 44 5.69 -16.52 -5.49
CA GLY A 44 7.05 -16.21 -5.03
C GLY A 44 8.05 -17.32 -5.34
N GLY A 45 9.05 -17.47 -4.48
CA GLY A 45 10.10 -18.47 -4.61
C GLY A 45 9.58 -19.90 -4.52
N THR A 46 8.58 -20.13 -3.69
CA THR A 46 7.89 -21.42 -3.57
C THR A 46 7.24 -21.84 -4.90
N ALA A 47 6.60 -20.91 -5.60
CA ALA A 47 6.02 -21.18 -6.93
C ALA A 47 7.12 -21.34 -7.99
N TYR A 48 8.19 -20.56 -7.92
CA TYR A 48 9.33 -20.69 -8.83
C TYR A 48 9.95 -22.10 -8.75
N GLU A 49 10.18 -22.65 -7.57
CA GLU A 49 10.73 -24.00 -7.40
C GLU A 49 9.82 -25.08 -7.98
N LYS A 50 8.50 -24.92 -7.84
CA LYS A 50 7.51 -25.93 -8.29
C LYS A 50 7.17 -25.81 -9.78
N HIS A 51 7.16 -24.58 -10.31
CA HIS A 51 6.55 -24.28 -11.63
C HIS A 51 7.49 -23.51 -12.58
N GLY A 52 8.68 -23.12 -12.11
CA GLY A 52 9.65 -22.34 -12.92
C GLY A 52 9.26 -20.88 -13.11
N SER A 53 8.26 -20.37 -12.38
CA SER A 53 7.81 -18.98 -12.41
C SER A 53 7.35 -18.52 -11.04
N PRO A 54 7.73 -17.30 -10.58
CA PRO A 54 7.25 -16.75 -9.31
C PRO A 54 5.75 -16.38 -9.34
N LEU A 55 5.17 -16.17 -10.52
CA LEU A 55 3.74 -15.93 -10.74
C LEU A 55 3.23 -16.81 -11.88
N PRO A 56 2.79 -18.05 -11.64
CA PRO A 56 2.22 -18.91 -12.66
C PRO A 56 0.92 -18.32 -13.25
N ASN A 57 0.67 -18.55 -14.56
CA ASN A 57 -0.50 -18.01 -15.25
C ASN A 57 -1.84 -18.42 -14.61
N ASN A 58 -1.96 -19.67 -14.14
CA ASN A 58 -3.17 -20.15 -13.47
C ASN A 58 -3.45 -19.40 -12.16
N VAL A 59 -2.42 -18.93 -11.47
CA VAL A 59 -2.57 -18.07 -10.26
C VAL A 59 -3.12 -16.71 -10.66
N LEU A 60 -2.61 -16.13 -11.74
CA LEU A 60 -3.09 -14.84 -12.24
C LEU A 60 -4.55 -14.91 -12.73
N GLU A 61 -4.92 -16.00 -13.42
CA GLU A 61 -6.31 -16.25 -13.82
C GLU A 61 -7.23 -16.36 -12.60
N GLN A 62 -6.83 -17.13 -11.59
CA GLN A 62 -7.60 -17.25 -10.34
C GLN A 62 -7.69 -15.91 -9.59
N ALA A 63 -6.62 -15.12 -9.59
CA ALA A 63 -6.60 -13.81 -8.97
C ALA A 63 -7.63 -12.86 -9.60
N ARG A 64 -7.80 -12.90 -10.93
CA ARG A 64 -8.81 -12.11 -11.65
C ARG A 64 -10.25 -12.55 -11.35
N LEU A 65 -10.46 -13.80 -10.96
CA LEU A 65 -11.79 -14.36 -10.65
C LEU A 65 -12.16 -14.22 -9.17
N SER A 66 -11.23 -13.79 -8.33
CA SER A 66 -11.43 -13.69 -6.89
C SER A 66 -11.94 -12.30 -6.49
N ASP A 67 -12.83 -12.25 -5.50
CA ASP A 67 -13.34 -10.99 -4.93
C ASP A 67 -12.27 -10.27 -4.09
N ALA A 68 -11.38 -11.06 -3.44
CA ALA A 68 -10.24 -10.52 -2.70
C ALA A 68 -9.07 -11.52 -2.67
N ILE A 69 -7.88 -10.99 -2.44
CA ILE A 69 -6.64 -11.76 -2.33
C ILE A 69 -6.03 -11.49 -0.95
N LEU A 70 -5.82 -12.54 -0.17
CA LEU A 70 -5.01 -12.47 1.04
C LEU A 70 -3.58 -12.90 0.67
N PHE A 71 -2.68 -11.92 0.67
CA PHE A 71 -1.28 -12.11 0.29
C PHE A 71 -0.39 -12.12 1.54
N GLY A 72 0.49 -13.11 1.65
CA GLY A 72 1.46 -13.18 2.74
C GLY A 72 2.70 -12.35 2.48
N ALA A 73 3.84 -13.01 2.29
CA ALA A 73 5.11 -12.36 1.98
C ALA A 73 5.88 -13.17 0.93
N VAL A 74 6.71 -12.50 0.13
CA VAL A 74 7.58 -13.16 -0.85
C VAL A 74 9.02 -12.79 -0.60
N GLY A 75 9.92 -13.71 -0.95
CA GLY A 75 11.35 -13.55 -0.80
C GLY A 75 11.92 -14.28 0.40
N ALA A 76 13.11 -14.82 0.20
CA ALA A 76 13.98 -15.33 1.24
C ALA A 76 15.42 -15.41 0.68
N PRO A 77 16.46 -15.45 1.54
CA PRO A 77 17.86 -15.37 1.13
C PRO A 77 18.29 -16.40 0.07
N GLN A 78 17.63 -17.54 0.02
CA GLN A 78 17.95 -18.61 -0.94
C GLN A 78 17.70 -18.21 -2.41
N TRP A 79 16.87 -17.21 -2.66
CA TRP A 79 16.53 -16.73 -4.00
C TRP A 79 17.16 -15.38 -4.38
N ASP A 80 18.01 -14.80 -3.52
CA ASP A 80 18.67 -13.50 -3.78
C ASP A 80 19.57 -13.51 -5.03
N ASN A 81 20.08 -14.67 -5.41
CA ASN A 81 20.98 -14.84 -6.57
C ASN A 81 20.23 -15.15 -7.88
N LEU A 82 18.91 -15.22 -7.89
CA LEU A 82 18.15 -15.42 -9.11
C LEU A 82 18.22 -14.16 -10.00
N ASP A 83 18.12 -14.38 -11.31
CA ASP A 83 17.91 -13.31 -12.26
C ASP A 83 16.66 -12.52 -11.90
N TRP A 84 16.65 -11.23 -12.20
CA TRP A 84 15.57 -10.31 -11.80
C TRP A 84 14.17 -10.84 -12.13
N ASP A 85 13.97 -11.38 -13.33
CA ASP A 85 12.66 -11.87 -13.80
C ASP A 85 12.15 -13.11 -13.06
N ASN A 86 13.04 -13.81 -12.36
CA ASN A 86 12.73 -15.03 -11.62
C ASN A 86 12.68 -14.81 -10.10
N ARG A 87 12.97 -13.60 -9.63
CA ARG A 87 12.93 -13.29 -8.20
C ARG A 87 11.52 -13.35 -7.64
N PRO A 88 11.36 -13.80 -6.39
CA PRO A 88 10.05 -13.89 -5.73
C PRO A 88 9.21 -12.60 -5.77
N GLU A 89 9.87 -11.43 -5.70
CA GLU A 89 9.25 -10.11 -5.74
C GLU A 89 8.47 -9.87 -7.03
N GLN A 90 8.82 -10.55 -8.12
CA GLN A 90 8.12 -10.45 -9.40
C GLN A 90 6.67 -10.95 -9.29
N ALA A 91 6.36 -11.83 -8.33
CA ALA A 91 4.98 -12.25 -8.08
C ALA A 91 4.10 -11.06 -7.66
N LEU A 92 4.58 -10.27 -6.70
CA LEU A 92 3.85 -9.09 -6.23
C LEU A 92 3.78 -7.98 -7.28
N LEU A 93 4.90 -7.72 -7.97
CA LEU A 93 4.96 -6.71 -9.03
C LEU A 93 4.06 -7.09 -10.21
N GLY A 94 4.05 -8.38 -10.58
CA GLY A 94 3.18 -8.91 -11.63
C GLY A 94 1.70 -8.77 -11.26
N LEU A 95 1.30 -9.16 -10.04
CA LEU A 95 -0.07 -8.98 -9.57
C LEU A 95 -0.49 -7.51 -9.58
N ARG A 96 0.35 -6.61 -9.09
CA ARG A 96 0.08 -5.15 -9.11
C ARG A 96 -0.18 -4.64 -10.52
N LYS A 97 0.65 -5.05 -11.48
CA LYS A 97 0.55 -4.64 -12.87
C LYS A 97 -0.69 -5.22 -13.55
N GLU A 98 -0.87 -6.54 -13.46
CA GLU A 98 -1.90 -7.28 -14.18
C GLU A 98 -3.32 -7.07 -13.64
N LEU A 99 -3.44 -6.70 -12.38
CA LEU A 99 -4.70 -6.35 -11.72
C LEU A 99 -4.89 -4.83 -11.61
N GLU A 100 -3.97 -4.02 -12.17
CA GLU A 100 -4.02 -2.56 -12.12
C GLU A 100 -4.19 -1.99 -10.71
N LEU A 101 -3.47 -2.56 -9.74
CA LEU A 101 -3.56 -2.16 -8.32
C LEU A 101 -2.87 -0.82 -8.10
N PHE A 102 -3.57 0.28 -8.33
CA PHE A 102 -2.99 1.63 -8.36
C PHE A 102 -2.93 2.31 -6.99
N ALA A 103 -3.79 1.93 -6.05
CA ALA A 103 -3.85 2.54 -4.73
C ALA A 103 -3.40 1.58 -3.64
N ASN A 104 -2.47 2.01 -2.81
CA ASN A 104 -2.05 1.31 -1.61
C ASN A 104 -2.50 2.08 -0.37
N LEU A 105 -3.39 1.48 0.39
CA LEU A 105 -3.86 2.01 1.67
C LEU A 105 -2.98 1.47 2.79
N ARG A 106 -2.32 2.36 3.51
CA ARG A 106 -1.39 2.09 4.60
C ARG A 106 -1.88 2.80 5.87
N PRO A 107 -2.76 2.18 6.66
CA PRO A 107 -3.16 2.75 7.94
C PRO A 107 -2.00 2.63 8.94
N ALA A 108 -1.83 3.66 9.76
CA ALA A 108 -0.91 3.68 10.89
C ALA A 108 -1.71 4.11 12.13
N PHE A 109 -1.96 3.17 13.02
CA PHE A 109 -2.69 3.39 14.25
C PHE A 109 -2.01 2.70 15.43
N LEU A 110 -2.27 3.19 16.62
CA LEU A 110 -1.70 2.65 17.85
C LEU A 110 -2.72 1.77 18.58
N PHE A 111 -2.32 0.54 18.89
CA PHE A 111 -2.98 -0.25 19.92
C PHE A 111 -2.47 0.21 21.29
N ASN A 112 -3.36 0.67 22.16
CA ASN A 112 -2.96 1.21 23.47
C ASN A 112 -2.13 0.22 24.30
N GLU A 113 -2.43 -1.08 24.18
CA GLU A 113 -1.72 -2.17 24.85
C GLU A 113 -0.27 -2.31 24.37
N LEU A 114 0.03 -1.85 23.16
CA LEU A 114 1.35 -1.89 22.54
C LEU A 114 2.09 -0.54 22.57
N ALA A 115 1.53 0.49 23.18
CA ALA A 115 2.12 1.82 23.22
C ALA A 115 3.56 1.83 23.77
N SER A 116 3.85 0.95 24.74
CA SER A 116 5.18 0.81 25.33
C SER A 116 6.23 0.20 24.38
N ALA A 117 5.81 -0.43 23.30
CA ALA A 117 6.72 -1.00 22.27
C ALA A 117 7.21 0.08 21.28
N SER A 118 6.53 1.23 21.22
CA SER A 118 6.94 2.33 20.35
C SER A 118 8.24 2.99 20.85
N PRO A 119 9.17 3.34 19.94
CA PRO A 119 10.34 4.13 20.30
C PRO A 119 10.01 5.61 20.54
N ILE A 120 8.76 6.03 20.26
CA ILE A 120 8.30 7.42 20.40
C ILE A 120 7.60 7.59 21.74
N LYS A 121 7.72 8.79 22.32
CA LYS A 121 7.08 9.12 23.59
C LYS A 121 5.55 9.00 23.48
N ASN A 122 4.91 8.34 24.44
CA ASN A 122 3.49 8.01 24.42
C ASN A 122 2.58 9.22 24.13
N HIS A 123 2.85 10.39 24.73
CA HIS A 123 2.04 11.59 24.54
C HIS A 123 2.07 12.16 23.10
N ILE A 124 3.01 11.72 22.26
CA ILE A 124 3.09 12.11 20.84
C ILE A 124 2.20 11.20 19.98
N ILE A 125 2.14 9.92 20.34
CA ILE A 125 1.46 8.88 19.55
C ILE A 125 0.09 8.47 20.11
N GLU A 126 -0.29 9.02 21.26
CA GLU A 126 -1.61 8.78 21.84
C GLU A 126 -2.71 9.13 20.83
N ASN A 127 -3.66 8.21 20.62
CA ASN A 127 -4.73 8.31 19.62
C ASN A 127 -4.24 8.40 18.16
N LEU A 128 -3.06 7.88 17.86
CA LEU A 128 -2.56 7.81 16.49
C LEU A 128 -3.53 7.02 15.60
N ASP A 129 -4.03 7.66 14.55
CA ASP A 129 -4.86 7.04 13.51
C ASP A 129 -4.72 7.83 12.20
N ILE A 130 -3.78 7.41 11.36
CA ILE A 130 -3.46 8.03 10.08
C ILE A 130 -3.68 7.01 8.96
N LEU A 131 -4.27 7.44 7.84
CA LEU A 131 -4.32 6.66 6.62
C LEU A 131 -3.41 7.29 5.57
N ILE A 132 -2.41 6.54 5.09
CA ILE A 132 -1.57 6.95 3.97
C ILE A 132 -2.07 6.25 2.71
N VAL A 133 -2.46 7.06 1.71
CA VAL A 133 -2.89 6.64 0.38
C VAL A 133 -1.72 6.84 -0.58
N ARG A 134 -1.04 5.75 -0.93
CA ARG A 134 0.13 5.73 -1.81
C ARG A 134 -0.27 5.34 -3.22
N GLU A 135 0.09 6.12 -4.21
CA GLU A 135 0.00 5.73 -5.62
C GLU A 135 1.06 4.65 -5.92
N LEU A 136 0.70 3.59 -6.68
CA LEU A 136 1.57 2.42 -6.86
C LEU A 136 2.03 2.16 -8.29
N THR A 137 1.40 2.73 -9.31
CA THR A 137 1.59 2.31 -10.71
C THR A 137 2.41 3.27 -11.54
N GLY A 138 2.70 4.46 -11.00
CA GLY A 138 3.47 5.51 -11.66
C GLY A 138 4.75 5.91 -10.92
N GLY A 139 5.25 7.07 -11.29
CA GLY A 139 6.39 7.71 -10.65
C GLY A 139 7.74 7.13 -11.06
N ILE A 140 8.73 7.33 -10.18
CA ILE A 140 10.12 6.99 -10.47
C ILE A 140 10.39 5.48 -10.54
N TYR A 141 9.52 4.64 -9.97
CA TYR A 141 9.67 3.19 -10.00
C TYR A 141 9.37 2.59 -11.37
N PHE A 142 8.53 3.26 -12.17
CA PHE A 142 8.06 2.76 -13.45
C PHE A 142 8.33 3.71 -14.64
N GLY A 143 8.75 4.94 -14.37
CA GLY A 143 9.01 5.94 -15.40
C GLY A 143 10.17 5.57 -16.31
N GLU A 144 10.01 5.85 -17.61
CA GLU A 144 11.02 5.68 -18.63
C GLU A 144 11.39 7.04 -19.24
N PRO A 145 12.62 7.24 -19.73
CA PRO A 145 13.73 6.30 -19.75
C PRO A 145 14.42 6.14 -18.39
N ARG A 146 15.02 4.98 -18.14
CA ARG A 146 15.88 4.71 -16.99
C ARG A 146 17.05 3.85 -17.39
N GLY A 147 18.17 3.95 -16.70
CA GLY A 147 19.34 3.16 -17.06
C GLY A 147 20.63 3.52 -16.36
N LEU A 148 21.63 2.70 -16.68
CA LEU A 148 23.03 2.90 -16.31
C LEU A 148 23.85 3.05 -17.60
N VAL A 149 24.56 4.16 -17.73
CA VAL A 149 25.46 4.43 -18.86
C VAL A 149 26.91 4.23 -18.41
N THR A 150 27.54 3.20 -18.94
CA THR A 150 28.96 2.85 -18.67
C THR A 150 29.84 2.95 -19.91
N SER A 151 29.25 3.24 -21.08
CA SER A 151 29.98 3.42 -22.35
C SER A 151 30.69 4.78 -22.46
N GLU A 152 30.33 5.73 -21.59
CA GLU A 152 30.87 7.09 -21.57
C GLU A 152 31.40 7.44 -20.18
N LEU A 153 32.36 8.37 -20.10
CA LEU A 153 32.89 8.86 -18.82
C LEU A 153 32.48 10.32 -18.59
N PRO A 154 32.05 10.69 -17.36
CA PRO A 154 31.87 9.81 -16.19
C PRO A 154 30.68 8.89 -16.35
N HIS A 155 30.74 7.68 -15.79
CA HIS A 155 29.59 6.77 -15.73
C HIS A 155 28.45 7.42 -14.95
N TYR A 156 27.21 7.24 -15.40
CA TYR A 156 26.05 7.79 -14.72
C TYR A 156 24.84 6.87 -14.82
N ALA A 157 23.94 7.01 -13.85
CA ALA A 157 22.65 6.33 -13.83
C ALA A 157 21.51 7.35 -13.72
N PHE A 158 20.36 7.02 -14.26
CA PHE A 158 19.17 7.89 -14.23
C PHE A 158 17.87 7.10 -14.13
N ASN A 159 16.91 7.73 -13.46
CA ASN A 159 15.51 7.29 -13.44
C ASN A 159 14.62 8.49 -13.74
N THR A 160 13.51 8.26 -14.43
CA THR A 160 12.54 9.28 -14.76
C THR A 160 11.34 9.19 -13.82
N MET A 161 10.94 10.31 -13.23
CA MET A 161 9.70 10.41 -12.44
C MET A 161 8.61 11.02 -13.32
N VAL A 162 7.58 10.24 -13.62
CA VAL A 162 6.46 10.65 -14.50
C VAL A 162 5.14 10.34 -13.82
N TYR A 163 4.21 11.30 -13.91
CA TYR A 163 2.79 11.13 -13.62
C TYR A 163 1.96 11.84 -14.66
N ASN A 164 0.93 11.20 -15.15
CA ASN A 164 -0.12 11.83 -15.94
C ASN A 164 -1.28 12.29 -15.06
N GLU A 165 -2.19 13.08 -15.61
CA GLU A 165 -3.32 13.66 -14.87
C GLU A 165 -4.28 12.58 -14.35
N ASP A 166 -4.56 11.53 -15.15
CA ASP A 166 -5.50 10.47 -14.77
C ASP A 166 -4.98 9.64 -13.59
N GLU A 167 -3.67 9.36 -13.56
CA GLU A 167 -3.03 8.68 -12.42
C GLU A 167 -3.17 9.49 -11.13
N ILE A 168 -2.97 10.80 -11.21
CA ILE A 168 -3.10 11.68 -10.05
C ILE A 168 -4.58 11.79 -9.63
N ARG A 169 -5.49 11.96 -10.58
CA ARG A 169 -6.93 12.08 -10.29
C ARG A 169 -7.50 10.83 -9.64
N ARG A 170 -7.15 9.63 -10.14
CA ARG A 170 -7.68 8.38 -9.56
C ARG A 170 -7.21 8.16 -8.13
N ILE A 171 -5.94 8.43 -7.80
CA ILE A 171 -5.45 8.26 -6.43
C ILE A 171 -5.97 9.35 -5.50
N ALA A 172 -6.05 10.60 -5.97
CA ALA A 172 -6.61 11.70 -5.20
C ALA A 172 -8.08 11.46 -4.87
N LYS A 173 -8.88 10.90 -5.80
CA LYS A 173 -10.26 10.50 -5.55
C LYS A 173 -10.37 9.56 -4.37
N VAL A 174 -9.57 8.47 -4.35
CA VAL A 174 -9.53 7.53 -3.22
C VAL A 174 -9.21 8.25 -1.90
N ALA A 175 -8.26 9.19 -1.93
CA ALA A 175 -7.85 9.92 -0.74
C ALA A 175 -8.94 10.90 -0.24
N PHE A 176 -9.60 11.64 -1.14
CA PHE A 176 -10.71 12.51 -0.77
C PHE A 176 -11.89 11.74 -0.21
N GLU A 177 -12.32 10.65 -0.87
CA GLU A 177 -13.41 9.79 -0.40
C GLU A 177 -13.07 9.12 0.95
N SER A 178 -11.80 8.78 1.16
CA SER A 178 -11.33 8.28 2.47
C SER A 178 -11.39 9.37 3.54
N ALA A 179 -11.00 10.60 3.23
CA ALA A 179 -11.07 11.72 4.16
C ALA A 179 -12.53 12.06 4.54
N GLN A 180 -13.47 12.02 3.58
CA GLN A 180 -14.90 12.21 3.85
C GLN A 180 -15.48 11.21 4.86
N LYS A 181 -14.98 9.97 4.82
CA LYS A 181 -15.40 8.88 5.73
C LYS A 181 -14.69 8.93 7.09
N ARG A 182 -13.71 9.81 7.24
CA ARG A 182 -12.91 10.01 8.46
C ARG A 182 -13.16 11.42 9.03
N ASN A 183 -12.10 12.14 9.35
CA ASN A 183 -12.20 13.45 10.01
C ASN A 183 -12.19 14.65 9.04
N GLY A 184 -12.35 14.41 7.74
CA GLY A 184 -12.45 15.43 6.70
C GLY A 184 -11.14 16.20 6.46
N ARG A 185 -9.97 15.65 6.79
CA ARG A 185 -8.67 16.31 6.62
C ARG A 185 -7.79 15.51 5.66
N LEU A 186 -7.38 16.13 4.55
CA LEU A 186 -6.48 15.54 3.57
C LEU A 186 -5.20 16.36 3.47
N CYS A 187 -4.05 15.71 3.61
CA CYS A 187 -2.74 16.29 3.35
C CYS A 187 -2.15 15.68 2.08
N SER A 188 -2.01 16.46 1.02
CA SER A 188 -1.29 16.07 -0.19
C SER A 188 0.20 16.33 -0.02
N VAL A 189 1.01 15.27 -0.10
CA VAL A 189 2.44 15.32 0.16
C VAL A 189 3.25 15.11 -1.11
N GLU A 190 4.13 16.06 -1.40
CA GLU A 190 4.93 16.11 -2.63
C GLU A 190 6.23 16.94 -2.42
N LYS A 191 6.97 17.22 -3.48
CA LYS A 191 8.21 18.01 -3.44
C LYS A 191 8.16 19.18 -4.46
N ALA A 192 7.07 19.95 -4.47
CA ALA A 192 6.78 21.01 -5.46
C ALA A 192 7.76 22.17 -5.45
N ASN A 193 8.54 22.35 -4.39
CA ASN A 193 9.58 23.38 -4.36
C ASN A 193 10.77 23.08 -5.28
N VAL A 194 10.91 21.82 -5.78
CA VAL A 194 12.04 21.38 -6.60
C VAL A 194 11.59 20.67 -7.88
N LEU A 195 10.56 19.80 -7.81
CA LEU A 195 10.19 18.90 -8.89
C LEU A 195 8.98 19.40 -9.68
N GLU A 196 9.09 19.47 -11.01
CA GLU A 196 7.98 19.85 -11.90
C GLU A 196 6.81 18.88 -11.80
N VAL A 197 7.08 17.56 -11.75
CA VAL A 197 6.04 16.54 -11.58
C VAL A 197 5.26 16.74 -10.26
N SER A 198 5.91 17.22 -9.22
CA SER A 198 5.26 17.52 -7.94
C SER A 198 4.43 18.81 -7.98
N LYS A 199 4.86 19.82 -8.75
CA LYS A 199 4.03 21.01 -9.02
C LYS A 199 2.76 20.62 -9.77
N PHE A 200 2.89 19.76 -10.76
CA PHE A 200 1.75 19.24 -11.52
C PHE A 200 0.82 18.43 -10.60
N TRP A 201 1.35 17.51 -9.80
CA TRP A 201 0.60 16.78 -8.76
C TRP A 201 -0.23 17.73 -7.89
N ARG A 202 0.42 18.74 -7.31
CA ARG A 202 -0.26 19.74 -6.45
C ARG A 202 -1.37 20.46 -7.19
N SER A 203 -1.17 20.84 -8.44
CA SER A 203 -2.19 21.55 -9.23
C SER A 203 -3.42 20.70 -9.47
N VAL A 204 -3.25 19.42 -9.84
CA VAL A 204 -4.36 18.48 -10.08
C VAL A 204 -5.13 18.19 -8.80
N VAL A 205 -4.43 17.91 -7.68
CA VAL A 205 -5.09 17.65 -6.39
C VAL A 205 -5.85 18.89 -5.90
N SER A 206 -5.28 20.10 -6.10
CA SER A 206 -5.95 21.36 -5.73
C SER A 206 -7.19 21.63 -6.58
N ASP A 207 -7.16 21.25 -7.87
CA ASP A 207 -8.33 21.36 -8.74
C ASP A 207 -9.46 20.44 -8.27
N MET A 208 -9.14 19.18 -7.96
CA MET A 208 -10.10 18.20 -7.46
C MET A 208 -10.74 18.58 -6.12
N ALA A 209 -10.06 19.34 -5.28
CA ALA A 209 -10.61 19.78 -3.99
C ALA A 209 -11.90 20.59 -4.13
N LYS A 210 -12.17 21.18 -5.29
CA LYS A 210 -13.41 21.91 -5.60
C LYS A 210 -14.64 21.00 -5.58
N ASP A 211 -14.45 19.71 -5.88
CA ASP A 211 -15.52 18.70 -5.90
C ASP A 211 -15.75 18.08 -4.49
N TYR A 212 -14.90 18.41 -3.52
CA TYR A 212 -14.93 17.88 -2.14
C TYR A 212 -14.93 19.01 -1.10
N PRO A 213 -15.93 19.91 -1.08
CA PRO A 213 -15.94 21.12 -0.24
C PRO A 213 -15.98 20.82 1.27
N ASP A 214 -16.35 19.61 1.66
CA ASP A 214 -16.36 19.09 3.03
C ASP A 214 -15.01 18.56 3.51
N VAL A 215 -14.01 18.46 2.61
CA VAL A 215 -12.66 18.00 2.96
C VAL A 215 -11.68 19.18 3.01
N LYS A 216 -11.04 19.35 4.15
CA LYS A 216 -9.98 20.36 4.31
C LYS A 216 -8.68 19.87 3.72
N LEU A 217 -8.36 20.34 2.49
CA LEU A 217 -7.08 20.04 1.83
C LEU A 217 -5.96 20.91 2.39
N SER A 218 -4.80 20.31 2.61
CA SER A 218 -3.52 20.97 2.85
C SER A 218 -2.43 20.35 1.97
N HIS A 219 -1.35 21.10 1.72
CA HIS A 219 -0.18 20.61 0.99
C HIS A 219 1.05 20.70 1.88
N GLN A 220 1.90 19.67 1.84
CA GLN A 220 3.13 19.66 2.61
C GLN A 220 4.28 19.03 1.81
N LEU A 221 5.51 19.54 2.01
CA LEU A 221 6.70 18.95 1.41
C LEU A 221 7.06 17.63 2.10
N ALA A 222 7.49 16.65 1.35
CA ALA A 222 7.74 15.29 1.83
C ALA A 222 8.77 15.23 2.98
N ASP A 223 9.83 16.01 2.91
CA ASP A 223 10.84 16.12 3.98
C ASP A 223 10.27 16.71 5.28
N ASN A 224 9.42 17.74 5.17
CA ASN A 224 8.75 18.28 6.34
C ASN A 224 7.73 17.28 6.90
N THR A 225 6.98 16.57 6.04
CA THR A 225 6.02 15.55 6.49
C THR A 225 6.73 14.43 7.24
N ALA A 226 7.90 13.98 6.79
CA ALA A 226 8.71 12.98 7.48
C ALA A 226 9.09 13.43 8.90
N MET A 227 9.51 14.69 9.08
CA MET A 227 9.77 15.25 10.41
C MET A 227 8.49 15.34 11.25
N GLN A 228 7.40 15.81 10.66
CA GLN A 228 6.14 16.03 11.39
C GLN A 228 5.45 14.73 11.79
N LEU A 229 5.62 13.64 11.05
CA LEU A 229 5.17 12.31 11.48
C LEU A 229 5.80 11.90 12.82
N VAL A 230 7.07 12.25 13.05
CA VAL A 230 7.76 11.93 14.30
C VAL A 230 7.43 12.93 15.42
N LEU A 231 7.25 14.22 15.08
CA LEU A 231 7.07 15.31 16.06
C LEU A 231 5.62 15.51 16.48
N ASN A 232 4.68 15.41 15.55
CA ASN A 232 3.26 15.69 15.76
C ASN A 232 2.39 14.90 14.76
N PRO A 233 2.35 13.55 14.83
CA PRO A 233 1.62 12.72 13.88
C PRO A 233 0.11 12.98 13.89
N ASN A 234 -0.48 13.33 15.02
CA ASN A 234 -1.92 13.51 15.21
C ASN A 234 -2.52 14.71 14.44
N GLN A 235 -1.68 15.54 13.83
CA GLN A 235 -2.15 16.56 12.90
C GLN A 235 -2.71 15.97 11.61
N TYR A 236 -2.30 14.76 11.23
CA TYR A 236 -2.75 14.07 10.04
C TYR A 236 -3.98 13.21 10.30
N ASP A 237 -4.79 13.04 9.26
CA ASP A 237 -5.91 12.12 9.19
C ASP A 237 -5.73 11.23 7.94
N VAL A 238 -5.77 11.83 6.75
CA VAL A 238 -5.42 11.16 5.49
C VAL A 238 -4.25 11.88 4.84
N ILE A 239 -3.27 11.11 4.38
CA ILE A 239 -2.14 11.59 3.57
C ILE A 239 -2.25 10.95 2.20
N VAL A 240 -2.16 11.73 1.12
CA VAL A 240 -1.99 11.21 -0.24
C VAL A 240 -0.62 11.58 -0.79
N SER A 241 0.04 10.64 -1.44
CA SER A 241 1.38 10.86 -1.98
C SER A 241 1.70 9.94 -3.16
N SER A 242 2.70 10.36 -3.94
CA SER A 242 3.30 9.58 -5.01
C SER A 242 3.94 8.29 -4.49
N ASN A 243 4.30 7.39 -5.41
CA ASN A 243 4.83 6.08 -5.09
C ASN A 243 6.05 6.14 -4.14
N LEU A 244 7.11 6.84 -4.51
CA LEU A 244 8.34 6.93 -3.72
C LEU A 244 8.12 7.59 -2.35
N PHE A 245 7.48 8.76 -2.32
CA PHE A 245 7.29 9.46 -1.06
C PHE A 245 6.29 8.73 -0.16
N GLY A 246 5.24 8.14 -0.73
CA GLY A 246 4.28 7.32 0.00
C GLY A 246 4.91 6.08 0.64
N ASP A 247 5.90 5.46 -0.02
CA ASP A 247 6.67 4.35 0.53
C ASP A 247 7.43 4.76 1.78
N ILE A 248 8.28 5.77 1.65
CA ILE A 248 9.10 6.27 2.76
C ILE A 248 8.24 6.73 3.94
N LEU A 249 7.17 7.49 3.67
CA LEU A 249 6.30 8.03 4.72
C LEU A 249 5.49 6.95 5.42
N SER A 250 5.04 5.92 4.71
CA SER A 250 4.30 4.80 5.33
C SER A 250 5.19 3.97 6.24
N ASP A 251 6.46 3.79 5.91
CA ASP A 251 7.41 3.06 6.76
C ASP A 251 7.78 3.87 8.01
N ILE A 252 7.95 5.19 7.88
CA ILE A 252 8.10 6.08 9.04
C ILE A 252 6.85 5.99 9.94
N ALA A 253 5.66 6.08 9.36
CA ALA A 253 4.42 6.00 10.13
C ALA A 253 4.25 4.64 10.83
N ALA A 254 4.65 3.54 10.19
CA ALA A 254 4.61 2.21 10.77
C ALA A 254 5.49 2.09 12.02
N THR A 255 6.64 2.77 12.06
CA THR A 255 7.52 2.73 13.24
C THR A 255 6.89 3.40 14.47
N LEU A 256 5.92 4.31 14.28
CA LEU A 256 5.22 4.97 15.38
C LEU A 256 4.38 3.99 16.22
N SER A 257 3.86 2.93 15.60
CA SER A 257 3.07 1.90 16.30
C SER A 257 3.92 0.92 17.11
N GLY A 258 5.25 0.97 16.98
CA GLY A 258 6.19 0.05 17.63
C GLY A 258 6.34 -1.31 16.95
N SER A 259 5.55 -1.62 15.92
CA SER A 259 5.66 -2.86 15.16
C SER A 259 5.12 -2.71 13.75
N ILE A 260 6.01 -2.80 12.77
CA ILE A 260 5.64 -2.73 11.35
C ILE A 260 4.73 -3.89 10.94
N GLY A 261 4.86 -5.06 11.58
CA GLY A 261 4.07 -6.26 11.29
C GLY A 261 2.62 -6.20 11.79
N MET A 262 2.27 -5.22 12.62
CA MET A 262 0.91 -5.06 13.16
C MET A 262 -0.01 -4.26 12.23
N LEU A 263 0.53 -3.59 11.23
CA LEU A 263 -0.24 -2.71 10.36
C LEU A 263 -0.61 -3.41 9.05
N PRO A 264 -1.90 -3.35 8.65
CA PRO A 264 -2.33 -3.93 7.39
C PRO A 264 -1.85 -3.09 6.20
N SER A 265 -1.80 -3.72 5.02
CA SER A 265 -1.58 -3.05 3.74
C SER A 265 -2.62 -3.53 2.74
N CYS A 266 -3.44 -2.63 2.23
CA CYS A 266 -4.49 -2.94 1.27
C CYS A 266 -4.15 -2.36 -0.11
N LEU A 267 -4.35 -3.15 -1.17
CA LEU A 267 -4.16 -2.74 -2.56
C LEU A 267 -5.53 -2.70 -3.26
N LEU A 268 -5.82 -1.62 -3.98
CA LEU A 268 -7.08 -1.42 -4.68
C LEU A 268 -6.86 -1.23 -6.18
N TYR A 269 -7.73 -1.82 -7.00
CA TYR A 269 -7.80 -1.66 -8.45
C TYR A 269 -9.00 -0.83 -8.90
N THR A 270 -10.01 -0.65 -8.03
CA THR A 270 -11.16 0.23 -8.27
C THR A 270 -11.25 1.27 -7.16
N SER A 271 -11.92 2.40 -7.40
CA SER A 271 -12.33 3.27 -6.31
C SER A 271 -13.20 2.46 -5.33
N PRO A 272 -12.87 2.47 -4.03
CA PRO A 272 -13.67 1.73 -3.07
C PRO A 272 -15.13 2.18 -3.16
N SER A 273 -16.04 1.21 -3.28
CA SER A 273 -17.44 1.52 -3.12
C SER A 273 -17.69 1.95 -1.66
N PRO A 274 -18.73 2.70 -1.36
CA PRO A 274 -19.10 3.01 0.02
C PRO A 274 -19.20 1.77 0.93
N ARG A 275 -19.48 0.59 0.36
CA ARG A 275 -19.53 -0.69 1.08
C ARG A 275 -18.16 -1.26 1.37
N ASP A 276 -17.19 -1.14 0.45
CA ASP A 276 -15.85 -1.74 0.59
C ASP A 276 -15.03 -1.08 1.71
N VAL A 277 -15.33 0.17 2.06
CA VAL A 277 -14.66 0.91 3.16
C VAL A 277 -15.31 0.63 4.52
N GLU A 278 -16.58 0.27 4.57
CA GLU A 278 -17.23 -0.17 5.82
C GLU A 278 -16.72 -1.55 6.26
N GLU A 279 -16.43 -2.44 5.34
CA GLU A 279 -15.86 -3.76 5.64
C GLU A 279 -14.38 -3.72 6.09
N SER A 280 -13.64 -2.65 5.78
CA SER A 280 -12.27 -2.47 6.24
C SER A 280 -12.15 -1.86 7.64
N ARG A 281 -13.25 -1.48 8.28
CA ARG A 281 -13.27 -1.09 9.69
C ARG A 281 -13.26 -2.35 10.54
N MET A 282 -12.14 -2.68 11.14
CA MET A 282 -12.17 -3.50 12.34
C MET A 282 -13.03 -2.77 13.38
N PRO A 283 -14.01 -3.43 14.02
CA PRO A 283 -14.81 -2.77 15.04
C PRO A 283 -13.90 -2.22 16.13
N SER A 284 -13.94 -0.90 16.30
CA SER A 284 -13.44 -0.28 17.50
C SER A 284 -14.36 -0.72 18.63
N SER A 285 -13.82 -1.47 19.56
CA SER A 285 -14.41 -1.89 20.83
C SER A 285 -15.40 -3.08 20.81
N ALA A 286 -14.97 -4.19 21.33
CA ALA A 286 -15.64 -4.79 22.48
C ALA A 286 -14.59 -5.12 23.52
#